data_224a410d62df3993f1f8ce1ec62e4545
#
_entry.id   224a410d62df3993f1f8ce1ec62e4545
#
_cell.length_a   1.000
_cell.length_b   1.000
_cell.length_c   1.000
_cell.angle_alpha   90.00
_cell.angle_beta   90.00
_cell.angle_gamma   90.00
#
_symmetry.space_group_name_H-M   'P 1'
#
loop_
_entity.id
_entity.type
_entity.pdbx_description
1 polymer ?
#
loop_
_entity_poly.entity_id
_entity_poly.type
_entity_poly.pdbx_seq_one_letter_code
_entity_poly.pdbx_strand_id
1 'polypeptide(L)'
;RPDAPPPPKKKKRPGAKRRRSRLVLGLCLLCLLIVVIVSVVLVRCSAEEKGPAEADFGTPAAAWQKNDLGYYFNTSGRAMPAAVLKGMDVSKFQGEIDWEKAKAAGIDFAIIRCGFGGEWDGQEENWAQDDPQWRRNADECTRLGIPFGAYLYSYATTVEEARSEADHVARLLGLTAPPQEGLDDYTAAPYRLSYPVYYDLEDKYISGVFPSEMAEITQAFFDRLTEYGYT
;
A
#
# COMPACT_ATOMS: atom_id res chain seq x y z
N ARG A 1 -39.40 -106.73 -10.70
CA ARG A 1 -39.32 -105.42 -9.96
C ARG A 1 -39.70 -104.34 -10.95
N PRO A 2 -40.63 -103.43 -10.69
CA PRO A 2 -41.01 -102.33 -11.58
C PRO A 2 -40.00 -101.18 -11.55
N ASP A 3 -39.79 -100.62 -12.76
CA ASP A 3 -38.85 -99.54 -12.97
C ASP A 3 -39.20 -98.25 -12.27
N ALA A 4 -38.18 -97.55 -11.71
CA ALA A 4 -38.33 -96.31 -11.00
C ALA A 4 -38.63 -95.15 -12.00
N PRO A 5 -39.45 -94.14 -11.61
CA PRO A 5 -39.80 -93.04 -12.49
C PRO A 5 -38.67 -92.09 -12.69
N PRO A 6 -38.59 -91.45 -13.88
CA PRO A 6 -37.53 -90.55 -14.20
C PRO A 6 -37.52 -89.25 -13.37
N PRO A 7 -36.33 -88.64 -13.10
CA PRO A 7 -36.21 -87.42 -12.25
C PRO A 7 -36.83 -86.19 -12.88
N PRO A 8 -37.38 -85.28 -12.07
CA PRO A 8 -38.05 -84.07 -12.58
C PRO A 8 -37.10 -83.08 -13.28
N LYS A 9 -37.52 -82.62 -14.46
CA LYS A 9 -36.81 -81.65 -15.25
C LYS A 9 -36.71 -80.27 -14.52
N LYS A 10 -35.50 -79.82 -14.20
CA LYS A 10 -35.26 -78.50 -13.60
C LYS A 10 -35.76 -77.40 -14.55
N LYS A 11 -36.82 -76.68 -14.16
CA LYS A 11 -37.31 -75.47 -14.84
C LYS A 11 -36.23 -74.36 -14.78
N LYS A 12 -35.68 -73.96 -15.94
CA LYS A 12 -34.75 -72.78 -16.07
C LYS A 12 -35.53 -71.55 -15.65
N ARG A 13 -35.04 -70.85 -14.61
CA ARG A 13 -35.58 -69.56 -14.16
C ARG A 13 -35.31 -68.48 -15.23
N PRO A 14 -36.32 -67.82 -15.85
CA PRO A 14 -36.12 -66.85 -16.94
C PRO A 14 -35.85 -65.41 -16.43
N GLY A 15 -35.22 -65.25 -15.28
CA GLY A 15 -35.06 -63.87 -14.69
C GLY A 15 -33.68 -63.23 -14.80
N ALA A 16 -32.60 -64.01 -15.01
CA ALA A 16 -31.24 -63.47 -14.87
C ALA A 16 -30.79 -62.61 -16.03
N LYS A 17 -31.17 -62.96 -17.28
CA LYS A 17 -30.77 -62.14 -18.47
C LYS A 17 -31.49 -60.81 -18.53
N ARG A 18 -32.76 -60.72 -18.17
CA ARG A 18 -33.57 -59.48 -18.20
C ARG A 18 -33.15 -58.49 -17.10
N ARG A 19 -32.67 -58.99 -15.96
CA ARG A 19 -32.16 -58.15 -14.86
C ARG A 19 -30.81 -57.56 -15.16
N ARG A 20 -29.89 -58.32 -15.82
CA ARG A 20 -28.60 -57.83 -16.28
C ARG A 20 -28.75 -56.73 -17.37
N SER A 21 -29.67 -56.92 -18.32
CA SER A 21 -29.94 -55.94 -19.38
C SER A 21 -30.47 -54.62 -18.82
N ARG A 22 -31.36 -54.67 -17.81
CA ARG A 22 -31.86 -53.45 -17.14
C ARG A 22 -30.80 -52.75 -16.30
N LEU A 23 -29.86 -53.48 -15.68
CA LEU A 23 -28.73 -52.93 -14.94
C LEU A 23 -27.74 -52.25 -15.89
N VAL A 24 -27.43 -52.86 -17.00
CA VAL A 24 -26.52 -52.29 -18.03
C VAL A 24 -27.15 -51.01 -18.62
N LEU A 25 -28.44 -51.02 -18.94
CA LEU A 25 -29.16 -49.86 -19.46
C LEU A 25 -29.17 -48.70 -18.44
N GLY A 26 -29.39 -49.01 -17.14
CA GLY A 26 -29.35 -48.03 -16.07
C GLY A 26 -27.96 -47.43 -15.89
N LEU A 27 -26.87 -48.23 -16.02
CA LEU A 27 -25.51 -47.78 -15.93
C LEU A 27 -25.14 -46.83 -17.12
N CYS A 28 -25.59 -47.20 -18.33
CA CYS A 28 -25.38 -46.38 -19.54
C CYS A 28 -26.10 -45.01 -19.43
N LEU A 29 -27.32 -45.00 -18.91
CA LEU A 29 -28.06 -43.76 -18.68
C LEU A 29 -27.42 -42.89 -17.62
N LEU A 30 -26.88 -43.49 -16.55
CA LEU A 30 -26.14 -42.78 -15.51
C LEU A 30 -24.83 -42.17 -16.07
N CYS A 31 -24.09 -42.93 -16.86
CA CYS A 31 -22.85 -42.41 -17.54
C CYS A 31 -23.18 -41.26 -18.50
N LEU A 32 -24.25 -41.35 -19.29
CA LEU A 32 -24.73 -40.29 -20.15
C LEU A 32 -25.09 -39.02 -19.35
N LEU A 33 -25.80 -39.21 -18.23
CA LEU A 33 -26.17 -38.10 -17.35
C LEU A 33 -24.91 -37.37 -16.77
N ILE A 34 -23.93 -38.20 -16.33
CA ILE A 34 -22.66 -37.67 -15.82
C ILE A 34 -21.90 -36.89 -16.93
N VAL A 35 -21.84 -37.43 -18.14
CA VAL A 35 -21.20 -36.74 -19.29
C VAL A 35 -21.91 -35.42 -19.58
N VAL A 36 -23.23 -35.39 -19.58
CA VAL A 36 -23.99 -34.13 -19.76
C VAL A 36 -23.73 -33.15 -18.65
N ILE A 37 -23.76 -33.60 -17.38
CA ILE A 37 -23.47 -32.71 -16.23
C ILE A 37 -22.04 -32.17 -16.34
N VAL A 38 -21.05 -33.02 -16.61
CA VAL A 38 -19.64 -32.60 -16.77
C VAL A 38 -19.48 -31.61 -17.96
N SER A 39 -20.17 -31.88 -19.06
CA SER A 39 -20.16 -30.98 -20.22
C SER A 39 -20.80 -29.64 -19.89
N VAL A 40 -21.90 -29.59 -19.18
CA VAL A 40 -22.57 -28.37 -18.74
C VAL A 40 -21.68 -27.57 -17.75
N VAL A 41 -21.05 -28.30 -16.81
CA VAL A 41 -20.09 -27.67 -15.87
C VAL A 41 -18.88 -27.14 -16.58
N LEU A 42 -18.30 -27.90 -17.51
CA LEU A 42 -17.17 -27.43 -18.32
C LEU A 42 -17.53 -26.22 -19.20
N VAL A 43 -18.72 -26.23 -19.82
CA VAL A 43 -19.21 -25.08 -20.60
C VAL A 43 -19.43 -23.85 -19.71
N ARG A 44 -19.94 -24.05 -18.48
CA ARG A 44 -20.07 -22.94 -17.52
C ARG A 44 -18.74 -22.46 -16.96
N CYS A 45 -17.77 -23.36 -16.74
CA CYS A 45 -16.42 -22.98 -16.34
C CYS A 45 -15.61 -22.39 -17.50
N SER A 46 -15.97 -22.68 -18.77
CA SER A 46 -15.36 -22.10 -19.98
C SER A 46 -16.10 -20.85 -20.46
N ALA A 47 -17.26 -20.51 -19.90
CA ALA A 47 -17.74 -19.16 -19.97
C ALA A 47 -16.78 -18.34 -19.12
N GLU A 48 -15.66 -17.89 -19.73
CA GLU A 48 -14.86 -16.80 -19.18
C GLU A 48 -15.85 -15.76 -18.68
N GLU A 49 -15.92 -15.58 -17.35
CA GLU A 49 -16.40 -14.32 -16.85
C GLU A 49 -15.54 -13.28 -17.56
N LYS A 50 -16.10 -12.63 -18.58
CA LYS A 50 -15.53 -11.37 -19.06
C LYS A 50 -15.49 -10.53 -17.82
N GLY A 51 -14.29 -10.43 -17.22
CA GLY A 51 -14.04 -9.47 -16.17
C GLY A 51 -14.61 -8.11 -16.61
N PRO A 52 -14.91 -7.22 -15.69
CA PRO A 52 -15.40 -5.91 -16.04
C PRO A 52 -14.55 -5.39 -17.19
N ALA A 53 -15.19 -4.90 -18.25
CA ALA A 53 -14.51 -4.41 -19.45
C ALA A 53 -13.35 -3.53 -18.99
N GLU A 54 -12.13 -3.84 -19.41
CA GLU A 54 -10.94 -3.09 -19.02
C GLU A 54 -11.22 -1.62 -19.39
N ALA A 55 -11.16 -0.75 -18.39
CA ALA A 55 -11.52 0.63 -18.59
C ALA A 55 -10.57 1.24 -19.63
N ASP A 56 -11.13 1.89 -20.64
CA ASP A 56 -10.33 2.58 -21.64
C ASP A 56 -9.83 3.90 -21.06
N PHE A 57 -8.54 3.97 -20.79
CA PHE A 57 -7.87 5.17 -20.31
C PHE A 57 -7.31 6.04 -21.44
N GLY A 58 -7.53 5.68 -22.70
CA GLY A 58 -7.03 6.37 -23.87
C GLY A 58 -5.54 6.11 -24.15
N THR A 59 -4.99 6.93 -25.05
CA THR A 59 -3.57 6.82 -25.43
C THR A 59 -2.66 7.24 -24.28
N PRO A 60 -1.63 6.43 -23.93
CA PRO A 60 -0.68 6.79 -22.88
C PRO A 60 0.03 8.11 -23.19
N ALA A 61 0.12 8.97 -22.17
CA ALA A 61 0.97 10.16 -22.18
C ALA A 61 2.39 9.81 -21.73
N ALA A 62 3.32 10.76 -21.84
CA ALA A 62 4.64 10.65 -21.24
C ALA A 62 4.51 10.45 -19.71
N ALA A 63 5.53 9.82 -19.10
CA ALA A 63 5.53 9.54 -17.67
C ALA A 63 5.21 10.79 -16.84
N TRP A 64 4.30 10.62 -15.88
CA TRP A 64 3.84 11.68 -14.97
C TRP A 64 3.19 12.88 -15.67
N GLN A 65 2.69 12.68 -16.88
CA GLN A 65 1.87 13.64 -17.62
C GLN A 65 0.44 13.10 -17.76
N LYS A 66 -0.53 14.01 -17.89
CA LYS A 66 -1.91 13.66 -18.23
C LYS A 66 -2.06 13.50 -19.74
N ASN A 67 -2.83 12.51 -20.17
CA ASN A 67 -3.28 12.41 -21.53
C ASN A 67 -4.49 13.32 -21.80
N ASP A 68 -5.05 13.27 -23.02
CA ASP A 68 -6.21 14.08 -23.43
C ASP A 68 -7.49 13.78 -22.63
N LEU A 69 -7.57 12.59 -22.00
CA LEU A 69 -8.67 12.22 -21.10
C LEU A 69 -8.41 12.61 -19.64
N GLY A 70 -7.27 13.23 -19.33
CA GLY A 70 -6.92 13.71 -18.00
C GLY A 70 -6.30 12.67 -17.05
N TYR A 71 -5.95 11.48 -17.54
CA TYR A 71 -5.30 10.45 -16.73
C TYR A 71 -3.78 10.58 -16.72
N TYR A 72 -3.19 10.47 -15.54
CA TYR A 72 -1.74 10.34 -15.40
C TYR A 72 -1.28 8.93 -15.80
N PHE A 73 -0.05 8.86 -16.32
CA PHE A 73 0.64 7.61 -16.64
C PHE A 73 1.98 7.56 -15.89
N ASN A 74 2.33 6.35 -15.40
CA ASN A 74 3.63 6.12 -14.79
C ASN A 74 4.73 5.86 -15.83
N THR A 75 5.96 5.61 -15.36
CA THR A 75 7.14 5.33 -16.20
C THR A 75 7.01 4.06 -17.05
N SER A 76 6.14 3.12 -16.69
CA SER A 76 5.87 1.90 -17.46
C SER A 76 4.71 2.07 -18.45
N GLY A 77 4.18 3.27 -18.62
CA GLY A 77 3.05 3.55 -19.50
C GLY A 77 1.69 3.05 -18.98
N ARG A 78 1.59 2.74 -17.68
CA ARG A 78 0.33 2.30 -17.06
C ARG A 78 -0.46 3.52 -16.57
N ALA A 79 -1.76 3.54 -16.91
CA ALA A 79 -2.68 4.56 -16.42
C ALA A 79 -2.83 4.51 -14.89
N MET A 80 -2.95 5.68 -14.27
CA MET A 80 -3.17 5.88 -12.84
C MET A 80 -4.49 6.63 -12.62
N PRO A 81 -5.64 5.96 -12.77
CA PRO A 81 -6.94 6.63 -12.81
C PRO A 81 -7.34 7.32 -11.50
N ALA A 82 -6.79 6.88 -10.37
CA ALA A 82 -7.03 7.53 -9.07
C ALA A 82 -6.10 8.73 -8.81
N ALA A 83 -5.06 8.94 -9.63
CA ALA A 83 -4.13 10.04 -9.44
C ALA A 83 -4.73 11.34 -9.98
N VAL A 84 -4.94 12.31 -9.10
CA VAL A 84 -5.51 13.63 -9.43
C VAL A 84 -4.47 14.74 -9.32
N LEU A 85 -3.44 14.57 -8.48
CA LEU A 85 -2.36 15.50 -8.21
C LEU A 85 -0.99 14.85 -8.50
N LYS A 86 -0.02 15.68 -8.85
CA LYS A 86 1.38 15.29 -9.08
C LYS A 86 2.26 15.95 -8.03
N GLY A 87 2.92 15.15 -7.21
CA GLY A 87 3.83 15.62 -6.17
C GLY A 87 5.28 15.25 -6.40
N MET A 88 6.15 15.81 -5.57
CA MET A 88 7.56 15.46 -5.47
C MET A 88 7.88 15.08 -4.03
N ASP A 89 8.62 13.98 -3.86
CA ASP A 89 9.34 13.65 -2.63
C ASP A 89 10.77 14.15 -2.78
N VAL A 90 11.24 14.98 -1.84
CA VAL A 90 12.51 15.68 -1.96
C VAL A 90 13.29 15.74 -0.66
N SER A 91 14.62 15.74 -0.80
CA SER A 91 15.57 15.83 0.29
C SER A 91 16.85 16.50 -0.19
N LYS A 92 17.91 16.47 0.61
CA LYS A 92 19.26 16.91 0.21
C LYS A 92 19.76 16.27 -1.09
N PHE A 93 19.27 15.08 -1.42
CA PHE A 93 19.74 14.32 -2.59
C PHE A 93 19.34 14.93 -3.93
N GLN A 94 18.28 15.75 -3.96
CA GLN A 94 17.89 16.52 -5.15
C GLN A 94 18.68 17.82 -5.30
N GLY A 95 19.50 18.19 -4.29
CA GLY A 95 20.25 19.45 -4.28
C GLY A 95 19.33 20.67 -4.27
N GLU A 96 19.75 21.74 -4.90
CA GLU A 96 18.95 22.96 -5.01
C GLU A 96 17.93 22.85 -6.13
N ILE A 97 16.66 22.79 -5.75
CA ILE A 97 15.54 22.71 -6.68
C ILE A 97 15.14 24.11 -7.16
N ASP A 98 14.92 24.25 -8.46
CA ASP A 98 14.26 25.43 -9.06
C ASP A 98 12.73 25.23 -8.91
N TRP A 99 12.18 25.70 -7.80
CA TRP A 99 10.77 25.52 -7.46
C TRP A 99 9.83 26.28 -8.39
N GLU A 100 10.25 27.35 -9.03
CA GLU A 100 9.46 28.05 -10.06
C GLU A 100 9.28 27.16 -11.30
N LYS A 101 10.36 26.53 -11.75
CA LYS A 101 10.27 25.55 -12.85
C LYS A 101 9.48 24.32 -12.46
N ALA A 102 9.64 23.79 -11.24
CA ALA A 102 8.87 22.64 -10.76
C ALA A 102 7.37 22.95 -10.78
N LYS A 103 6.98 24.12 -10.26
CA LYS A 103 5.58 24.58 -10.29
C LYS A 103 5.08 24.76 -11.74
N ALA A 104 5.86 25.40 -12.61
CA ALA A 104 5.52 25.57 -14.01
C ALA A 104 5.40 24.23 -14.78
N ALA A 105 6.13 23.19 -14.36
CA ALA A 105 6.02 21.83 -14.87
C ALA A 105 4.82 21.03 -14.30
N GLY A 106 3.95 21.70 -13.51
CA GLY A 106 2.72 21.15 -12.98
C GLY A 106 2.91 20.28 -11.74
N ILE A 107 3.87 20.62 -10.87
CA ILE A 107 3.94 20.04 -9.53
C ILE A 107 2.88 20.70 -8.67
N ASP A 108 1.98 19.89 -8.11
CA ASP A 108 0.85 20.33 -7.30
C ASP A 108 1.20 20.38 -5.81
N PHE A 109 2.14 19.52 -5.33
CA PHE A 109 2.56 19.46 -3.92
C PHE A 109 3.97 18.88 -3.77
N ALA A 110 4.52 19.00 -2.55
CA ALA A 110 5.78 18.37 -2.17
C ALA A 110 5.70 17.68 -0.82
N ILE A 111 6.45 16.59 -0.64
CA ILE A 111 6.75 16.00 0.66
C ILE A 111 8.25 16.15 0.87
N ILE A 112 8.65 16.92 1.89
CA ILE A 112 10.01 17.42 2.05
C ILE A 112 10.64 16.76 3.27
N ARG A 113 11.81 16.12 3.11
CA ARG A 113 12.53 15.61 4.26
C ARG A 113 12.96 16.80 5.13
N CYS A 114 12.52 16.79 6.40
CA CYS A 114 12.95 17.82 7.33
C CYS A 114 14.29 17.45 8.00
N GLY A 115 14.50 16.17 8.29
CA GLY A 115 15.70 15.68 8.95
C GLY A 115 15.76 14.16 9.01
N PHE A 116 16.65 13.65 9.82
CA PHE A 116 16.82 12.22 10.09
C PHE A 116 17.32 12.02 11.51
N GLY A 117 16.76 11.00 12.21
CA GLY A 117 17.07 10.74 13.61
C GLY A 117 16.58 11.81 14.60
N GLY A 118 16.93 11.63 15.86
CA GLY A 118 16.48 12.48 16.96
C GLY A 118 17.24 13.80 17.10
N GLU A 119 16.84 14.55 18.13
CA GLU A 119 17.54 15.76 18.53
C GLU A 119 18.97 15.45 19.00
N TRP A 120 19.81 16.45 18.91
CA TRP A 120 21.18 16.38 19.37
C TRP A 120 21.25 16.12 20.89
N ASP A 121 21.96 15.07 21.27
CA ASP A 121 22.14 14.64 22.67
C ASP A 121 23.37 15.26 23.37
N GLY A 122 24.02 16.22 22.72
CA GLY A 122 25.25 16.86 23.22
C GLY A 122 26.55 16.22 22.71
N GLN A 123 26.47 15.20 21.86
CA GLN A 123 27.64 14.58 21.25
C GLN A 123 27.96 15.22 19.90
N GLU A 124 29.21 15.60 19.66
CA GLU A 124 29.61 16.33 18.45
C GLU A 124 29.32 15.56 17.15
N GLU A 125 29.23 14.26 17.19
CA GLU A 125 29.00 13.41 16.01
C GLU A 125 27.53 13.39 15.56
N ASN A 126 26.58 13.80 16.42
CA ASN A 126 25.14 13.75 16.16
C ASN A 126 24.47 15.13 16.01
N TRP A 127 25.26 16.19 15.90
CA TRP A 127 24.69 17.53 15.80
C TRP A 127 23.94 17.75 14.49
N ALA A 128 22.80 18.38 14.60
CA ALA A 128 21.98 18.84 13.48
C ALA A 128 21.77 17.78 12.38
N GLN A 129 21.01 16.78 12.70
CA GLN A 129 20.53 15.83 11.68
C GLN A 129 19.43 16.47 10.80
N ASP A 130 19.41 17.79 10.70
CA ASP A 130 18.55 18.54 9.80
C ASP A 130 18.89 18.20 8.35
N ASP A 131 17.89 18.08 7.49
CA ASP A 131 18.16 18.03 6.06
C ASP A 131 18.67 19.43 5.60
N PRO A 132 19.87 19.51 4.99
CA PRO A 132 20.43 20.79 4.59
C PRO A 132 19.56 21.60 3.63
N GLN A 133 18.64 20.95 2.91
CA GLN A 133 17.71 21.59 1.99
C GLN A 133 16.33 21.85 2.59
N TRP A 134 16.05 21.38 3.82
CA TRP A 134 14.74 21.52 4.46
C TRP A 134 14.24 22.95 4.43
N ARG A 135 14.99 23.85 5.07
CA ARG A 135 14.58 25.25 5.22
C ARG A 135 14.35 25.91 3.87
N ARG A 136 15.32 25.76 2.95
CA ARG A 136 15.20 26.32 1.62
C ARG A 136 13.97 25.80 0.86
N ASN A 137 13.73 24.50 0.90
CA ASN A 137 12.58 23.90 0.21
C ASN A 137 11.25 24.33 0.83
N ALA A 138 11.15 24.36 2.16
CA ALA A 138 9.96 24.80 2.88
C ALA A 138 9.67 26.31 2.64
N ASP A 139 10.70 27.15 2.66
CA ASP A 139 10.60 28.59 2.37
C ASP A 139 10.12 28.83 0.93
N GLU A 140 10.69 28.15 -0.05
CA GLU A 140 10.31 28.29 -1.46
C GLU A 140 8.89 27.77 -1.74
N CYS A 141 8.52 26.62 -1.17
CA CYS A 141 7.14 26.13 -1.27
C CYS A 141 6.17 27.13 -0.65
N THR A 142 6.48 27.69 0.52
CA THR A 142 5.67 28.74 1.17
C THR A 142 5.57 29.97 0.29
N ARG A 143 6.70 30.50 -0.22
CA ARG A 143 6.75 31.67 -1.09
C ARG A 143 5.91 31.50 -2.36
N LEU A 144 5.96 30.32 -2.94
CA LEU A 144 5.27 30.02 -4.19
C LEU A 144 3.83 29.51 -3.99
N GLY A 145 3.40 29.28 -2.74
CA GLY A 145 2.09 28.70 -2.44
C GLY A 145 1.97 27.27 -2.98
N ILE A 146 3.05 26.49 -2.93
CA ILE A 146 3.04 25.05 -3.22
C ILE A 146 2.67 24.35 -1.91
N PRO A 147 1.55 23.62 -1.84
CA PRO A 147 1.21 22.82 -0.68
C PRO A 147 2.30 21.80 -0.37
N PHE A 148 2.67 21.64 0.90
CA PHE A 148 3.69 20.66 1.25
C PHE A 148 3.42 19.97 2.60
N GLY A 149 4.01 18.80 2.77
CA GLY A 149 4.18 18.07 4.01
C GLY A 149 5.65 17.87 4.34
N ALA A 150 5.92 17.31 5.49
CA ALA A 150 7.27 16.99 5.92
C ALA A 150 7.43 15.49 6.16
N TYR A 151 8.66 14.97 6.04
CA TYR A 151 8.96 13.65 6.58
C TYR A 151 10.29 13.63 7.32
N LEU A 152 10.36 12.76 8.31
CA LEU A 152 11.58 12.44 9.04
C LEU A 152 12.02 11.03 8.72
N TYR A 153 13.26 10.86 8.30
CA TYR A 153 13.88 9.54 8.15
C TYR A 153 14.28 9.01 9.53
N SER A 154 13.63 7.95 9.98
CA SER A 154 13.77 7.43 11.33
C SER A 154 14.94 6.46 11.48
N TYR A 155 15.63 6.57 12.61
CA TYR A 155 16.56 5.56 13.12
C TYR A 155 16.08 4.92 14.43
N ALA A 156 14.91 5.34 14.94
CA ALA A 156 14.42 4.93 16.25
C ALA A 156 14.15 3.43 16.33
N THR A 157 14.72 2.81 17.36
CA THR A 157 14.50 1.42 17.77
C THR A 157 13.89 1.32 19.15
N THR A 158 13.68 2.46 19.82
CA THR A 158 13.05 2.60 21.13
C THR A 158 12.02 3.73 21.15
N VAL A 159 11.15 3.70 22.14
CA VAL A 159 10.13 4.77 22.39
C VAL A 159 10.84 6.11 22.70
N GLU A 160 11.92 6.09 23.46
CA GLU A 160 12.69 7.28 23.80
C GLU A 160 13.31 7.93 22.58
N GLU A 161 13.89 7.14 21.68
CA GLU A 161 14.44 7.64 20.42
C GLU A 161 13.34 8.24 19.53
N ALA A 162 12.17 7.59 19.43
CA ALA A 162 11.03 8.12 18.67
C ALA A 162 10.51 9.45 19.22
N ARG A 163 10.47 9.62 20.54
CA ARG A 163 10.12 10.90 21.17
C ARG A 163 11.15 11.98 20.85
N SER A 164 12.45 11.66 20.88
CA SER A 164 13.51 12.57 20.48
C SER A 164 13.40 12.97 18.99
N GLU A 165 13.03 12.04 18.11
CA GLU A 165 12.76 12.32 16.71
C GLU A 165 11.56 13.24 16.50
N ALA A 166 10.51 13.08 17.32
CA ALA A 166 9.36 14.01 17.31
C ALA A 166 9.75 15.42 17.82
N ASP A 167 10.61 15.52 18.84
CA ASP A 167 11.16 16.79 19.30
C ASP A 167 11.95 17.48 18.19
N HIS A 168 12.74 16.72 17.42
CA HIS A 168 13.46 17.23 16.25
C HIS A 168 12.51 17.80 15.19
N VAL A 169 11.46 17.06 14.82
CA VAL A 169 10.44 17.53 13.88
C VAL A 169 9.76 18.79 14.41
N ALA A 170 9.36 18.79 15.67
CA ALA A 170 8.70 19.94 16.31
C ALA A 170 9.55 21.19 16.21
N ARG A 171 10.84 21.09 16.52
CA ARG A 171 11.81 22.20 16.36
C ARG A 171 11.89 22.68 14.91
N LEU A 172 11.99 21.76 13.94
CA LEU A 172 12.12 22.13 12.52
C LEU A 172 10.86 22.78 11.96
N LEU A 173 9.70 22.41 12.48
CA LEU A 173 8.42 23.02 12.12
C LEU A 173 8.15 24.34 12.88
N GLY A 174 8.98 24.67 13.87
CA GLY A 174 8.76 25.82 14.73
C GLY A 174 7.60 25.65 15.71
N LEU A 175 7.26 24.40 16.05
CA LEU A 175 6.29 24.12 17.10
C LEU A 175 6.95 24.39 18.45
N THR A 176 6.31 25.22 19.27
CA THR A 176 6.79 25.49 20.64
C THR A 176 6.24 24.43 21.56
N ALA A 177 7.11 23.77 22.32
CA ALA A 177 6.68 23.03 23.49
C ALA A 177 5.86 23.94 24.42
N PRO A 178 4.90 23.41 25.20
CA PRO A 178 4.33 24.18 26.29
C PRO A 178 5.51 24.74 27.10
N PRO A 179 5.52 26.03 27.46
CA PRO A 179 6.70 26.75 27.90
C PRO A 179 7.31 26.03 29.12
N GLN A 180 8.50 25.46 28.89
CA GLN A 180 9.38 25.09 29.97
C GLN A 180 10.14 26.37 30.35
N GLU A 181 10.00 26.76 31.62
CA GLU A 181 10.75 27.91 32.13
C GLU A 181 12.23 27.81 31.76
N GLY A 182 12.69 28.71 30.94
CA GLY A 182 14.13 28.89 30.61
C GLY A 182 14.58 28.50 29.21
N LEU A 183 13.70 28.14 28.29
CA LEU A 183 14.05 28.00 26.88
C LEU A 183 13.68 29.27 26.10
N ASP A 184 14.68 29.82 25.42
CA ASP A 184 14.53 31.03 24.62
C ASP A 184 13.45 30.87 23.54
N ASP A 185 12.69 31.95 23.38
CA ASP A 185 11.59 32.13 22.44
C ASP A 185 12.00 31.76 21.01
N TYR A 186 11.60 30.59 20.53
CA TYR A 186 11.73 30.23 19.11
C TYR A 186 10.73 31.06 18.30
N THR A 187 11.15 32.26 17.92
CA THR A 187 10.35 33.22 17.15
C THR A 187 10.27 32.95 15.65
N ALA A 188 10.67 31.76 15.18
CA ALA A 188 10.43 31.37 13.79
C ALA A 188 8.93 31.10 13.63
N ALA A 189 8.27 31.82 12.71
CA ALA A 189 6.89 31.53 12.37
C ALA A 189 6.74 30.06 11.95
N PRO A 190 5.83 29.29 12.55
CA PRO A 190 5.72 27.88 12.24
C PRO A 190 5.33 27.68 10.78
N TYR A 191 5.96 26.71 10.12
CA TYR A 191 5.54 26.28 8.80
C TYR A 191 4.13 25.70 8.87
N ARG A 192 3.25 26.14 7.94
CA ARG A 192 1.90 25.61 7.81
C ARG A 192 1.91 24.47 6.79
N LEU A 193 1.92 23.26 7.29
CA LEU A 193 1.83 22.07 6.45
C LEU A 193 0.41 21.93 5.88
N SER A 194 0.32 21.59 4.59
CA SER A 194 -0.93 21.23 3.90
C SER A 194 -1.12 19.72 3.83
N TYR A 195 -0.07 18.96 4.06
CA TYR A 195 -0.01 17.51 4.14
C TYR A 195 0.59 17.08 5.48
N PRO A 196 0.36 15.85 5.93
CA PRO A 196 0.84 15.40 7.24
C PRO A 196 2.37 15.43 7.38
N VAL A 197 2.83 15.25 8.61
CA VAL A 197 4.16 14.72 8.91
C VAL A 197 4.13 13.22 8.68
N TYR A 198 5.10 12.73 7.91
CA TYR A 198 5.30 11.31 7.66
C TYR A 198 6.49 10.81 8.47
N TYR A 199 6.34 9.65 9.08
CA TYR A 199 7.38 8.98 9.82
C TYR A 199 7.94 7.85 8.94
N ASP A 200 9.14 8.04 8.40
CA ASP A 200 9.74 7.17 7.39
C ASP A 200 10.56 6.06 8.03
N LEU A 201 10.04 4.83 7.98
CA LEU A 201 10.51 3.64 8.69
C LEU A 201 11.20 2.64 7.75
N GLU A 202 12.23 3.06 7.03
CA GLU A 202 12.89 2.21 6.03
C GLU A 202 14.35 1.84 6.36
N ASP A 203 14.92 2.36 7.45
CA ASP A 203 16.32 2.10 7.80
C ASP A 203 16.55 0.63 8.17
N LYS A 204 17.73 0.13 7.79
CA LYS A 204 18.15 -1.26 8.06
C LYS A 204 18.19 -1.63 9.56
N TYR A 205 18.41 -0.66 10.44
CA TYR A 205 18.43 -0.90 11.89
C TYR A 205 17.01 -1.18 12.43
N ILE A 206 15.99 -0.62 11.81
CA ILE A 206 14.59 -0.84 12.17
C ILE A 206 14.13 -2.27 11.79
N SER A 207 14.75 -2.89 10.79
CA SER A 207 14.36 -4.22 10.30
C SER A 207 14.45 -5.35 11.35
N GLY A 208 15.15 -5.10 12.46
CA GLY A 208 15.26 -6.04 13.60
C GLY A 208 14.20 -5.84 14.67
N VAL A 209 13.40 -4.80 14.60
CA VAL A 209 12.37 -4.48 15.59
C VAL A 209 11.09 -5.28 15.30
N PHE A 210 10.49 -5.87 16.34
CA PHE A 210 9.24 -6.60 16.16
C PHE A 210 8.09 -5.66 15.81
N PRO A 211 7.10 -6.11 14.99
CA PRO A 211 5.97 -5.27 14.58
C PRO A 211 5.18 -4.64 15.73
N SER A 212 5.07 -5.33 16.88
CA SER A 212 4.40 -4.79 18.08
C SER A 212 5.19 -3.65 18.71
N GLU A 213 6.52 -3.80 18.81
CA GLU A 213 7.40 -2.74 19.32
C GLU A 213 7.43 -1.55 18.36
N MET A 214 7.46 -1.80 17.06
CA MET A 214 7.39 -0.75 16.04
C MET A 214 6.09 0.05 16.13
N ALA A 215 4.96 -0.60 16.46
CA ALA A 215 3.70 0.10 16.68
C ALA A 215 3.77 1.05 17.90
N GLU A 216 4.40 0.62 18.99
CA GLU A 216 4.61 1.45 20.19
C GLU A 216 5.55 2.63 19.91
N ILE A 217 6.65 2.38 19.20
CA ILE A 217 7.61 3.40 18.74
C ILE A 217 6.91 4.44 17.87
N THR A 218 6.15 3.98 16.86
CA THR A 218 5.40 4.88 15.96
C THR A 218 4.35 5.70 16.72
N GLN A 219 3.62 5.07 17.63
CA GLN A 219 2.64 5.77 18.45
C GLN A 219 3.30 6.85 19.32
N ALA A 220 4.45 6.54 19.95
CA ALA A 220 5.17 7.48 20.79
C ALA A 220 5.64 8.72 20.02
N PHE A 221 6.05 8.57 18.76
CA PHE A 221 6.39 9.69 17.89
C PHE A 221 5.19 10.64 17.68
N PHE A 222 4.04 10.10 17.29
CA PHE A 222 2.86 10.92 17.03
C PHE A 222 2.23 11.49 18.32
N ASP A 223 2.24 10.73 19.42
CA ASP A 223 1.80 11.25 20.72
C ASP A 223 2.66 12.44 21.14
N ARG A 224 3.98 12.37 20.93
CA ARG A 224 4.88 13.47 21.25
C ARG A 224 4.63 14.70 20.38
N LEU A 225 4.38 14.54 19.07
CA LEU A 225 3.98 15.66 18.22
C LEU A 225 2.66 16.29 18.66
N THR A 226 1.71 15.46 19.14
CA THR A 226 0.43 15.95 19.69
C THR A 226 0.64 16.77 20.97
N GLU A 227 1.61 16.43 21.82
CA GLU A 227 1.99 17.25 22.99
C GLU A 227 2.45 18.66 22.57
N TYR A 228 3.02 18.82 21.37
CA TYR A 228 3.35 20.12 20.76
C TYR A 228 2.17 20.81 20.07
N GLY A 229 0.98 20.23 20.13
CA GLY A 229 -0.23 20.75 19.49
C GLY A 229 -0.33 20.46 17.99
N TYR A 230 0.49 19.56 17.46
CA TYR A 230 0.36 19.07 16.09
C TYR A 230 -0.75 18.01 16.04
N THR A 231 -1.78 18.22 15.18
CA THR A 231 -2.96 17.33 15.04
C THR A 231 -3.25 17.00 13.57
#